data_de64b0bffcdea25212eae4a2187046d2
#
_entry.id   de64b0bffcdea25212eae4a2187046d2
#
_cell.length_a   1.000
_cell.length_b   1.000
_cell.length_c   1.000
_cell.angle_alpha   90.00
_cell.angle_beta   90.00
_cell.angle_gamma   90.00
#
_symmetry.space_group_name_H-M   'P 1'
#
loop_
_entity.id
_entity.type
_entity.pdbx_description
1 polymer ?
#
loop_
_entity_poly.entity_id
_entity_poly.type
_entity_poly.pdbx_seq_one_letter_code
_entity_poly.pdbx_strand_id
1 'polypeptide(L)'
;FSKRKWDPTALDLISCGYLYEAVFNYVTFLGWNPGSGETKEIYSIDELKQAFSLEQCHKAGAMFDTEKLNWMNGEYIKSFEIDKLYERLVIYLKDFENDFYTNTFSKFDESYNKKILRELQTKIKKFDEYIAQTTFLYNDFEVTSEMNWLLVNPKMIIDDLETAKAWIELSIKVLESSDFATYEDLKNAFVEKIKNANMKNGQVLWPTRVALSWEEFSPWALELIFILGNKKSIQRLQNILKKI
;
A
#
# COMPACT_ATOMS: atom_id res chain seq x y z
N PHE A 1 -0.54 -9.56 -29.55
CA PHE A 1 0.54 -8.58 -29.35
C PHE A 1 1.16 -8.22 -30.68
N SER A 2 1.08 -6.97 -31.10
CA SER A 2 1.66 -6.47 -32.35
C SER A 2 2.89 -5.60 -32.01
N LYS A 3 4.09 -6.03 -32.39
CA LYS A 3 5.33 -5.24 -32.27
C LYS A 3 5.22 -3.84 -32.88
N ARG A 4 4.22 -3.57 -33.71
CA ARG A 4 3.98 -2.27 -34.36
C ARG A 4 3.23 -1.26 -33.49
N LYS A 5 2.67 -1.66 -32.32
CA LYS A 5 1.83 -0.80 -31.46
C LYS A 5 2.40 -0.59 -30.06
N TRP A 6 3.67 -0.91 -29.83
CA TRP A 6 4.30 -0.79 -28.49
C TRP A 6 3.55 -1.58 -27.39
N ASP A 7 2.97 -2.73 -27.75
CA ASP A 7 2.37 -3.60 -26.74
C ASP A 7 3.49 -4.18 -25.86
N PRO A 8 3.35 -4.14 -24.51
CA PRO A 8 4.38 -4.64 -23.60
C PRO A 8 4.56 -6.17 -23.75
N THR A 9 5.78 -6.63 -23.59
CA THR A 9 6.06 -8.05 -23.45
C THR A 9 5.69 -8.55 -22.05
N ALA A 10 5.60 -9.86 -21.85
CA ALA A 10 5.36 -10.42 -20.52
C ALA A 10 6.47 -10.02 -19.52
N LEU A 11 7.71 -9.90 -19.98
CA LEU A 11 8.82 -9.46 -19.13
C LEU A 11 8.69 -7.97 -18.75
N ASP A 12 8.26 -7.12 -19.68
CA ASP A 12 8.00 -5.71 -19.39
C ASP A 12 6.91 -5.56 -18.32
N LEU A 13 5.86 -6.38 -18.39
CA LEU A 13 4.80 -6.38 -17.38
C LEU A 13 5.34 -6.82 -16.02
N ILE A 14 6.14 -7.90 -15.96
CA ILE A 14 6.72 -8.38 -14.71
C ILE A 14 7.67 -7.32 -14.13
N SER A 15 8.48 -6.67 -14.95
CA SER A 15 9.37 -5.57 -14.49
C SER A 15 8.61 -4.35 -13.98
N CYS A 16 7.36 -4.14 -14.42
CA CYS A 16 6.45 -3.14 -13.87
C CYS A 16 5.73 -3.58 -12.58
N GLY A 17 6.09 -4.73 -12.01
CA GLY A 17 5.55 -5.20 -10.73
C GLY A 17 4.29 -6.05 -10.79
N TYR A 18 3.91 -6.54 -11.99
CA TYR A 18 2.84 -7.54 -12.10
C TYR A 18 3.35 -8.92 -11.72
N LEU A 19 2.51 -9.69 -11.03
CA LEU A 19 2.76 -11.10 -10.71
C LEU A 19 2.68 -11.94 -11.99
N TYR A 20 3.58 -12.90 -12.14
CA TYR A 20 3.58 -13.77 -13.31
C TYR A 20 2.28 -14.59 -13.42
N GLU A 21 1.67 -14.96 -12.29
CA GLU A 21 0.38 -15.64 -12.25
C GLU A 21 -0.73 -14.79 -12.88
N ALA A 22 -0.76 -13.51 -12.56
CA ALA A 22 -1.74 -12.58 -13.11
C ALA A 22 -1.51 -12.33 -14.60
N VAL A 23 -0.25 -12.12 -15.01
CA VAL A 23 0.11 -11.96 -16.42
C VAL A 23 -0.25 -13.20 -17.21
N PHE A 24 0.05 -14.41 -16.70
CA PHE A 24 -0.30 -15.66 -17.37
C PHE A 24 -1.81 -15.84 -17.52
N ASN A 25 -2.59 -15.61 -16.47
CA ASN A 25 -4.04 -15.68 -16.52
C ASN A 25 -4.61 -14.65 -17.51
N TYR A 26 -4.15 -13.41 -17.45
CA TYR A 26 -4.60 -12.34 -18.33
C TYR A 26 -4.34 -12.65 -19.81
N VAL A 27 -3.11 -13.10 -20.14
CA VAL A 27 -2.73 -13.45 -21.51
C VAL A 27 -3.57 -14.64 -22.03
N THR A 28 -3.88 -15.60 -21.17
CA THR A 28 -4.78 -16.71 -21.53
C THR A 28 -6.15 -16.18 -21.94
N PHE A 29 -6.71 -15.26 -21.17
CA PHE A 29 -8.03 -14.66 -21.45
C PHE A 29 -8.05 -13.72 -22.67
N LEU A 30 -6.91 -13.28 -23.19
CA LEU A 30 -6.86 -12.53 -24.45
C LEU A 30 -7.28 -13.38 -25.68
N GLY A 31 -7.10 -14.67 -25.61
CA GLY A 31 -7.39 -15.56 -26.74
C GLY A 31 -8.33 -16.72 -26.42
N TRP A 32 -8.77 -16.85 -25.18
CA TRP A 32 -9.59 -17.96 -24.69
C TRP A 32 -10.62 -17.49 -23.65
N ASN A 33 -11.75 -18.18 -23.55
CA ASN A 33 -12.66 -18.06 -22.42
C ASN A 33 -13.24 -19.44 -22.04
N PRO A 34 -13.67 -19.64 -20.77
CA PRO A 34 -14.13 -20.94 -20.27
C PRO A 34 -15.53 -21.37 -20.80
N GLY A 35 -16.14 -20.57 -21.68
CA GLY A 35 -17.45 -20.88 -22.28
C GLY A 35 -18.62 -20.11 -21.65
N SER A 36 -19.79 -20.26 -22.23
CA SER A 36 -21.00 -19.55 -21.83
C SER A 36 -21.50 -20.01 -20.46
N GLY A 37 -21.66 -19.06 -19.52
CA GLY A 37 -22.19 -19.29 -18.19
C GLY A 37 -21.10 -19.30 -17.08
N GLU A 38 -19.84 -19.35 -17.44
CA GLU A 38 -18.74 -19.22 -16.47
C GLU A 38 -18.39 -17.73 -16.29
N THR A 39 -18.42 -17.26 -15.04
CA THR A 39 -18.12 -15.87 -14.69
C THR A 39 -16.77 -15.72 -13.96
N LYS A 40 -16.09 -16.84 -13.68
CA LYS A 40 -14.80 -16.84 -13.03
C LYS A 40 -13.73 -16.27 -13.97
N GLU A 41 -12.97 -15.28 -13.49
CA GLU A 41 -11.89 -14.65 -14.25
C GLU A 41 -10.51 -14.85 -13.60
N ILE A 42 -10.45 -15.22 -12.32
CA ILE A 42 -9.22 -15.46 -11.60
C ILE A 42 -9.01 -16.98 -11.42
N TYR A 43 -7.96 -17.50 -12.03
CA TYR A 43 -7.64 -18.92 -12.04
C TYR A 43 -6.19 -19.14 -11.58
N SER A 44 -5.96 -20.12 -10.75
CA SER A 44 -4.60 -20.63 -10.57
C SER A 44 -4.09 -21.25 -11.88
N ILE A 45 -2.78 -21.40 -12.00
CA ILE A 45 -2.17 -22.03 -13.19
C ILE A 45 -2.70 -23.47 -13.37
N ASP A 46 -2.92 -24.20 -12.29
CA ASP A 46 -3.41 -25.57 -12.36
C ASP A 46 -4.89 -25.64 -12.74
N GLU A 47 -5.71 -24.70 -12.28
CA GLU A 47 -7.10 -24.57 -12.75
C GLU A 47 -7.15 -24.19 -14.24
N LEU A 48 -6.27 -23.28 -14.71
CA LEU A 48 -6.19 -22.95 -16.14
C LEU A 48 -5.80 -24.16 -16.99
N LYS A 49 -4.81 -24.97 -16.54
CA LYS A 49 -4.45 -26.21 -17.25
C LYS A 49 -5.61 -27.20 -17.37
N GLN A 50 -6.48 -27.26 -16.36
CA GLN A 50 -7.66 -28.14 -16.37
C GLN A 50 -8.81 -27.60 -17.21
N ALA A 51 -9.02 -26.30 -17.19
CA ALA A 51 -10.13 -25.65 -17.88
C ALA A 51 -9.86 -25.37 -19.36
N PHE A 52 -8.57 -25.17 -19.73
CA PHE A 52 -8.17 -24.74 -21.06
C PHE A 52 -8.50 -25.80 -22.13
N SER A 53 -9.15 -25.36 -23.20
CA SER A 53 -9.36 -26.17 -24.40
C SER A 53 -9.14 -25.32 -25.66
N LEU A 54 -8.62 -25.95 -26.72
CA LEU A 54 -8.35 -25.30 -28.00
C LEU A 54 -9.63 -24.89 -28.74
N GLU A 55 -10.72 -25.63 -28.50
CA GLU A 55 -12.02 -25.36 -29.10
C GLU A 55 -12.64 -24.04 -28.65
N GLN A 56 -12.24 -23.57 -27.45
CA GLN A 56 -12.69 -22.33 -26.85
C GLN A 56 -11.78 -21.12 -27.16
N CYS A 57 -10.75 -21.34 -28.01
CA CYS A 57 -9.89 -20.25 -28.44
C CYS A 57 -10.57 -19.39 -29.53
N HIS A 58 -10.44 -18.07 -29.35
CA HIS A 58 -10.98 -17.09 -30.30
C HIS A 58 -9.97 -16.73 -31.38
N LYS A 59 -10.45 -16.60 -32.64
CA LYS A 59 -9.61 -16.12 -33.75
C LYS A 59 -9.50 -14.59 -33.81
N ALA A 60 -10.33 -13.87 -33.07
CA ALA A 60 -10.30 -12.40 -33.03
C ALA A 60 -9.13 -11.91 -32.20
N GLY A 61 -8.41 -10.89 -32.68
CA GLY A 61 -7.38 -10.23 -31.89
C GLY A 61 -8.00 -9.52 -30.67
N ALA A 62 -7.53 -9.86 -29.47
CA ALA A 62 -7.95 -9.17 -28.28
C ALA A 62 -7.17 -7.85 -28.14
N MET A 63 -7.82 -6.83 -27.61
CA MET A 63 -7.21 -5.57 -27.27
C MET A 63 -6.64 -5.65 -25.86
N PHE A 64 -5.42 -5.13 -25.66
CA PHE A 64 -4.80 -5.07 -24.36
C PHE A 64 -5.52 -4.04 -23.48
N ASP A 65 -5.97 -4.47 -22.30
CA ASP A 65 -6.69 -3.67 -21.32
C ASP A 65 -5.88 -3.63 -20.00
N THR A 66 -5.21 -2.50 -19.77
CA THR A 66 -4.39 -2.29 -18.57
C THR A 66 -5.23 -2.28 -17.29
N GLU A 67 -6.45 -1.74 -17.33
CA GLU A 67 -7.30 -1.67 -16.14
C GLU A 67 -7.75 -3.07 -15.71
N LYS A 68 -8.10 -3.92 -16.69
CA LYS A 68 -8.42 -5.32 -16.39
C LYS A 68 -7.21 -6.06 -15.81
N LEU A 69 -6.02 -5.86 -16.35
CA LEU A 69 -4.79 -6.47 -15.81
C LEU A 69 -4.49 -5.96 -14.39
N ASN A 70 -4.63 -4.65 -14.14
CA ASN A 70 -4.46 -4.06 -12.82
C ASN A 70 -5.43 -4.68 -11.79
N TRP A 71 -6.70 -4.81 -12.17
CA TRP A 71 -7.70 -5.44 -11.32
C TRP A 71 -7.34 -6.91 -11.04
N MET A 72 -7.05 -7.70 -12.07
CA MET A 72 -6.68 -9.10 -11.91
C MET A 72 -5.46 -9.26 -11.01
N ASN A 73 -4.41 -8.47 -11.23
CA ASN A 73 -3.20 -8.53 -10.42
C ASN A 73 -3.47 -8.15 -8.96
N GLY A 74 -4.31 -7.15 -8.71
CA GLY A 74 -4.75 -6.79 -7.36
C GLY A 74 -5.49 -7.93 -6.66
N GLU A 75 -6.33 -8.70 -7.38
CA GLU A 75 -7.02 -9.86 -6.81
C GLU A 75 -6.03 -11.00 -6.46
N TYR A 76 -5.00 -11.23 -7.29
CA TYR A 76 -3.93 -12.18 -6.93
C TYR A 76 -3.16 -11.71 -5.70
N ILE A 77 -2.73 -10.44 -5.63
CA ILE A 77 -2.04 -9.89 -4.46
C ILE A 77 -2.86 -10.11 -3.19
N LYS A 78 -4.17 -9.81 -3.21
CA LYS A 78 -5.07 -10.01 -2.07
C LYS A 78 -5.22 -11.47 -1.66
N SER A 79 -5.18 -12.40 -2.61
CA SER A 79 -5.40 -13.82 -2.36
C SER A 79 -4.21 -14.56 -1.74
N PHE A 80 -3.00 -14.01 -1.86
CA PHE A 80 -1.81 -14.67 -1.32
C PHE A 80 -1.74 -14.59 0.20
N GLU A 81 -1.29 -15.68 0.83
CA GLU A 81 -0.78 -15.62 2.18
C GLU A 81 0.44 -14.69 2.25
N ILE A 82 0.54 -13.93 3.36
CA ILE A 82 1.52 -12.85 3.48
C ILE A 82 2.97 -13.34 3.29
N ASP A 83 3.29 -14.55 3.71
CA ASP A 83 4.63 -15.11 3.57
C ASP A 83 4.99 -15.35 2.11
N LYS A 84 4.06 -15.90 1.33
CA LYS A 84 4.22 -16.10 -0.11
C LYS A 84 4.26 -14.78 -0.87
N LEU A 85 3.43 -13.83 -0.49
CA LEU A 85 3.43 -12.50 -1.11
C LEU A 85 4.75 -11.78 -0.85
N TYR A 86 5.30 -11.91 0.36
CA TYR A 86 6.59 -11.37 0.74
C TYR A 86 7.73 -11.98 -0.09
N GLU A 87 7.74 -13.28 -0.30
CA GLU A 87 8.70 -13.96 -1.18
C GLU A 87 8.65 -13.39 -2.61
N ARG A 88 7.44 -13.19 -3.16
CA ARG A 88 7.25 -12.57 -4.49
C ARG A 88 7.78 -11.15 -4.54
N LEU A 89 7.49 -10.35 -3.52
CA LEU A 89 8.00 -8.98 -3.41
C LEU A 89 9.53 -8.96 -3.35
N VAL A 90 10.14 -9.83 -2.55
CA VAL A 90 11.62 -9.92 -2.43
C VAL A 90 12.26 -10.28 -3.77
N ILE A 91 11.68 -11.23 -4.53
CA ILE A 91 12.16 -11.58 -5.86
C ILE A 91 12.07 -10.37 -6.79
N TYR A 92 10.91 -9.72 -6.85
CA TYR A 92 10.71 -8.52 -7.66
C TYR A 92 11.72 -7.41 -7.34
N LEU A 93 11.90 -7.10 -6.04
CA LEU A 93 12.83 -6.06 -5.61
C LEU A 93 14.29 -6.39 -5.97
N LYS A 94 14.71 -7.64 -5.85
CA LYS A 94 16.06 -8.06 -6.23
C LYS A 94 16.33 -8.00 -7.72
N ASP A 95 15.34 -8.35 -8.53
CA ASP A 95 15.51 -8.49 -9.96
C ASP A 95 15.34 -7.15 -10.70
N PHE A 96 14.45 -6.28 -10.22
CA PHE A 96 14.07 -5.07 -10.93
C PHE A 96 14.31 -3.77 -10.15
N GLU A 97 14.38 -3.83 -8.80
CA GLU A 97 14.54 -2.66 -7.92
C GLU A 97 15.69 -2.88 -6.91
N ASN A 98 16.81 -3.37 -7.43
CA ASN A 98 17.94 -3.82 -6.61
C ASN A 98 18.53 -2.72 -5.73
N ASP A 99 18.55 -1.48 -6.18
CA ASP A 99 19.01 -0.34 -5.38
C ASP A 99 18.14 -0.12 -4.15
N PHE A 100 16.81 -0.15 -4.31
CA PHE A 100 15.90 -0.05 -3.18
C PHE A 100 16.04 -1.26 -2.26
N TYR A 101 16.13 -2.47 -2.81
CA TYR A 101 16.33 -3.68 -2.02
C TYR A 101 17.59 -3.59 -1.17
N THR A 102 18.74 -3.30 -1.76
CA THR A 102 20.04 -3.33 -1.09
C THR A 102 20.23 -2.16 -0.13
N ASN A 103 19.84 -0.95 -0.54
CA ASN A 103 20.12 0.26 0.20
C ASN A 103 19.06 0.63 1.25
N THR A 104 17.87 0.02 1.15
CA THR A 104 16.73 0.36 2.00
C THR A 104 16.06 -0.87 2.60
N PHE A 105 15.37 -1.67 1.79
CA PHE A 105 14.50 -2.75 2.24
C PHE A 105 15.21 -3.82 3.09
N SER A 106 16.40 -4.28 2.66
CA SER A 106 17.15 -5.34 3.34
C SER A 106 17.77 -4.92 4.68
N LYS A 107 17.76 -3.63 5.02
CA LYS A 107 18.24 -3.10 6.30
C LYS A 107 17.22 -3.24 7.44
N PHE A 108 16.00 -3.60 7.10
CA PHE A 108 14.91 -3.81 8.05
C PHE A 108 14.59 -5.30 8.15
N ASP A 109 14.12 -5.71 9.32
CA ASP A 109 13.76 -7.10 9.54
C ASP A 109 12.51 -7.51 8.76
N GLU A 110 12.39 -8.82 8.55
CA GLU A 110 11.28 -9.40 7.78
C GLU A 110 9.92 -9.09 8.42
N SER A 111 9.84 -9.06 9.75
CA SER A 111 8.59 -8.77 10.47
C SER A 111 8.11 -7.35 10.18
N TYR A 112 9.01 -6.37 10.16
CA TYR A 112 8.71 -4.99 9.80
C TYR A 112 8.21 -4.88 8.36
N ASN A 113 8.95 -5.48 7.41
CA ASN A 113 8.59 -5.47 6.00
C ASN A 113 7.24 -6.16 5.74
N LYS A 114 6.96 -7.27 6.43
CA LYS A 114 5.65 -7.96 6.36
C LYS A 114 4.51 -7.14 6.96
N LYS A 115 4.75 -6.36 8.01
CA LYS A 115 3.73 -5.43 8.53
C LYS A 115 3.34 -4.40 7.47
N ILE A 116 4.31 -3.78 6.82
CA ILE A 116 4.07 -2.82 5.73
C ILE A 116 3.31 -3.49 4.58
N LEU A 117 3.78 -4.65 4.12
CA LEU A 117 3.16 -5.37 3.02
C LEU A 117 1.70 -5.76 3.33
N ARG A 118 1.42 -6.20 4.56
CA ARG A 118 0.04 -6.54 4.99
C ARG A 118 -0.91 -5.35 4.90
N GLU A 119 -0.45 -4.16 5.29
CA GLU A 119 -1.26 -2.93 5.20
C GLU A 119 -1.50 -2.49 3.76
N LEU A 120 -0.58 -2.81 2.85
CA LEU A 120 -0.70 -2.45 1.45
C LEU A 120 -1.36 -3.53 0.58
N GLN A 121 -1.44 -4.77 1.05
CA GLN A 121 -1.91 -5.92 0.28
C GLN A 121 -3.27 -5.72 -0.40
N THR A 122 -4.18 -4.97 0.23
CA THR A 122 -5.49 -4.66 -0.34
C THR A 122 -5.54 -3.34 -1.10
N LYS A 123 -4.47 -2.55 -1.06
CA LYS A 123 -4.41 -1.18 -1.58
C LYS A 123 -3.64 -1.10 -2.89
N ILE A 124 -2.55 -1.88 -3.03
CA ILE A 124 -1.72 -1.90 -4.23
C ILE A 124 -2.26 -2.86 -5.29
N LYS A 125 -2.02 -2.51 -6.53
CA LYS A 125 -2.33 -3.36 -7.69
C LYS A 125 -1.08 -3.94 -8.34
N LYS A 126 0.10 -3.38 -8.05
CA LYS A 126 1.40 -3.80 -8.57
C LYS A 126 2.49 -3.56 -7.53
N PHE A 127 3.61 -4.26 -7.63
CA PHE A 127 4.73 -4.11 -6.69
C PHE A 127 5.52 -2.80 -6.86
N ASP A 128 5.51 -2.14 -8.02
CA ASP A 128 6.09 -0.81 -8.15
C ASP A 128 5.40 0.23 -7.25
N GLU A 129 4.09 0.07 -7.02
CA GLU A 129 3.33 0.92 -6.09
C GLU A 129 3.79 0.76 -4.63
N TYR A 130 4.35 -0.41 -4.26
CA TYR A 130 4.90 -0.64 -2.93
C TYR A 130 6.01 0.37 -2.61
N ILE A 131 6.97 0.56 -3.51
CA ILE A 131 8.09 1.48 -3.31
C ILE A 131 7.58 2.91 -3.15
N ALA A 132 6.72 3.35 -4.09
CA ALA A 132 6.17 4.70 -4.09
C ALA A 132 5.40 5.02 -2.79
N GLN A 133 4.67 4.02 -2.25
CA GLN A 133 3.83 4.21 -1.06
C GLN A 133 4.54 3.94 0.27
N THR A 134 5.81 3.50 0.27
CA THR A 134 6.49 3.07 1.51
C THR A 134 7.81 3.76 1.80
N THR A 135 8.39 4.51 0.85
CA THR A 135 9.72 5.12 1.00
C THR A 135 9.83 5.91 2.31
N PHE A 136 8.81 6.64 2.71
CA PHE A 136 8.77 7.40 3.97
C PHE A 136 8.73 6.50 5.22
N LEU A 137 8.34 5.24 5.13
CA LEU A 137 8.36 4.30 6.27
C LEU A 137 9.80 3.83 6.56
N TYR A 138 10.61 3.72 5.55
CA TYR A 138 11.99 3.28 5.64
C TYR A 138 12.97 4.41 5.95
N ASN A 139 12.72 5.60 5.42
CA ASN A 139 13.62 6.75 5.53
C ASN A 139 12.99 7.85 6.38
N ASP A 140 13.84 8.67 7.00
CA ASP A 140 13.40 9.93 7.55
C ASP A 140 13.21 10.93 6.41
N PHE A 141 12.23 11.78 6.54
CA PHE A 141 11.91 12.81 5.54
C PHE A 141 12.25 14.21 6.07
N GLU A 142 12.51 15.11 5.13
CA GLU A 142 12.72 16.50 5.44
C GLU A 142 11.39 17.23 5.56
N VAL A 143 11.18 17.95 6.66
CA VAL A 143 9.99 18.78 6.87
C VAL A 143 10.27 20.17 6.32
N THR A 144 9.52 20.56 5.30
CA THR A 144 9.61 21.89 4.67
C THR A 144 8.32 22.67 4.93
N SER A 145 8.45 23.98 5.15
CA SER A 145 7.29 24.85 5.37
C SER A 145 6.35 24.92 4.17
N GLU A 146 6.86 24.63 2.97
CA GLU A 146 6.07 24.60 1.73
C GLU A 146 4.95 23.54 1.76
N MET A 147 5.10 22.49 2.57
CA MET A 147 4.12 21.42 2.71
C MET A 147 3.21 21.56 3.94
N ASN A 148 3.32 22.63 4.72
CA ASN A 148 2.50 22.83 5.93
C ASN A 148 1.00 22.84 5.62
N TRP A 149 0.59 23.19 4.40
CA TRP A 149 -0.80 23.14 3.97
C TRP A 149 -1.43 21.75 4.09
N LEU A 150 -0.63 20.66 4.05
CA LEU A 150 -1.12 19.30 4.23
C LEU A 150 -1.72 19.05 5.62
N LEU A 151 -1.24 19.79 6.63
CA LEU A 151 -1.72 19.67 8.00
C LEU A 151 -3.09 20.34 8.20
N VAL A 152 -3.42 21.32 7.36
CA VAL A 152 -4.68 22.07 7.42
C VAL A 152 -5.73 21.36 6.57
N ASN A 153 -6.92 21.13 7.13
CA ASN A 153 -8.02 20.51 6.41
C ASN A 153 -9.38 21.01 6.97
N PRO A 154 -9.97 22.04 6.37
CA PRO A 154 -11.25 22.60 6.84
C PRO A 154 -12.41 21.59 6.86
N LYS A 155 -12.39 20.57 5.99
CA LYS A 155 -13.38 19.48 6.00
C LYS A 155 -13.30 18.64 7.27
N MET A 156 -12.12 18.60 7.90
CA MET A 156 -11.87 17.94 9.19
C MET A 156 -11.86 18.92 10.36
N ILE A 157 -12.31 20.18 10.14
CA ILE A 157 -12.34 21.25 11.16
C ILE A 157 -10.92 21.52 11.70
N ILE A 158 -9.96 21.63 10.80
CA ILE A 158 -8.57 22.00 11.06
C ILE A 158 -8.28 23.20 10.17
N ASP A 159 -8.54 24.39 10.72
CA ASP A 159 -8.55 25.62 9.92
C ASP A 159 -7.17 26.31 9.89
N ASP A 160 -6.27 25.94 10.81
CA ASP A 160 -4.94 26.52 10.94
C ASP A 160 -3.90 25.53 11.52
N LEU A 161 -2.63 25.94 11.52
CA LEU A 161 -1.53 25.13 12.04
C LEU A 161 -1.57 24.98 13.57
N GLU A 162 -2.07 25.96 14.30
CA GLU A 162 -2.16 25.88 15.76
C GLU A 162 -3.15 24.80 16.19
N THR A 163 -4.25 24.69 15.48
CA THR A 163 -5.21 23.59 15.65
C THR A 163 -4.55 22.24 15.33
N ALA A 164 -3.80 22.15 14.22
CA ALA A 164 -3.09 20.92 13.86
C ALA A 164 -2.04 20.53 14.92
N LYS A 165 -1.28 21.48 15.46
CA LYS A 165 -0.31 21.26 16.56
C LYS A 165 -0.99 20.64 17.79
N ALA A 166 -2.10 21.24 18.23
CA ALA A 166 -2.82 20.73 19.40
C ALA A 166 -3.24 19.27 19.26
N TRP A 167 -3.65 18.84 18.06
CA TRP A 167 -4.04 17.44 17.81
C TRP A 167 -2.85 16.50 17.68
N ILE A 168 -1.72 16.96 17.15
CA ILE A 168 -0.46 16.21 17.14
C ILE A 168 0.01 16.00 18.58
N GLU A 169 -0.03 17.03 19.44
CA GLU A 169 0.29 16.92 20.86
C GLU A 169 -0.61 15.94 21.61
N LEU A 170 -1.92 15.95 21.31
CA LEU A 170 -2.85 14.97 21.86
C LEU A 170 -2.44 13.54 21.49
N SER A 171 -2.04 13.32 20.24
CA SER A 171 -1.61 12.03 19.75
C SER A 171 -0.32 11.56 20.45
N ILE A 172 0.63 12.46 20.70
CA ILE A 172 1.84 12.16 21.48
C ILE A 172 1.45 11.71 22.90
N LYS A 173 0.55 12.44 23.58
CA LYS A 173 0.10 12.08 24.93
C LYS A 173 -0.56 10.70 25.00
N VAL A 174 -1.29 10.30 23.95
CA VAL A 174 -1.85 8.96 23.86
C VAL A 174 -0.73 7.93 23.75
N LEU A 175 0.24 8.17 22.88
CA LEU A 175 1.36 7.23 22.64
C LEU A 175 2.30 7.11 23.85
N GLU A 176 2.44 8.16 24.65
CA GLU A 176 3.25 8.15 25.89
C GLU A 176 2.54 7.44 27.06
N SER A 177 1.22 7.27 26.99
CA SER A 177 0.44 6.70 28.08
C SER A 177 0.60 5.19 28.25
N SER A 178 0.92 4.45 27.18
CA SER A 178 1.17 3.01 27.20
C SER A 178 1.81 2.49 25.93
N ASP A 179 2.43 1.30 26.02
CA ASP A 179 2.83 0.52 24.85
C ASP A 179 1.66 -0.35 24.40
N PHE A 180 1.33 -0.30 23.13
CA PHE A 180 0.21 -1.03 22.55
C PHE A 180 0.70 -2.35 21.95
N ALA A 181 0.22 -3.45 22.49
CA ALA A 181 0.58 -4.80 22.01
C ALA A 181 -0.16 -5.15 20.71
N THR A 182 -1.38 -4.65 20.52
CA THR A 182 -2.20 -4.92 19.36
C THR A 182 -2.69 -3.63 18.69
N TYR A 183 -3.07 -3.75 17.41
CA TYR A 183 -3.71 -2.64 16.69
C TYR A 183 -5.04 -2.21 17.36
N GLU A 184 -5.79 -3.16 17.92
CA GLU A 184 -7.07 -2.85 18.56
C GLU A 184 -6.86 -2.07 19.87
N ASP A 185 -5.83 -2.40 20.67
CA ASP A 185 -5.49 -1.63 21.87
C ASP A 185 -5.15 -0.19 21.52
N LEU A 186 -4.31 0.01 20.49
CA LEU A 186 -3.96 1.34 19.98
C LEU A 186 -5.21 2.11 19.56
N LYS A 187 -6.08 1.49 18.76
CA LYS A 187 -7.31 2.09 18.25
C LYS A 187 -8.24 2.48 19.39
N ASN A 188 -8.45 1.61 20.37
CA ASN A 188 -9.32 1.86 21.50
C ASN A 188 -8.81 3.04 22.34
N ALA A 189 -7.50 3.13 22.60
CA ALA A 189 -6.91 4.24 23.33
C ALA A 189 -7.10 5.59 22.62
N PHE A 190 -6.91 5.63 21.30
CA PHE A 190 -7.17 6.83 20.51
C PHE A 190 -8.66 7.22 20.52
N VAL A 191 -9.56 6.25 20.27
CA VAL A 191 -11.00 6.50 20.25
C VAL A 191 -11.49 7.03 21.60
N GLU A 192 -11.07 6.44 22.71
CA GLU A 192 -11.41 6.88 24.06
C GLU A 192 -10.93 8.31 24.31
N LYS A 193 -9.67 8.61 24.00
CA LYS A 193 -9.07 9.92 24.22
C LYS A 193 -9.72 11.00 23.38
N ILE A 194 -9.99 10.71 22.10
CA ILE A 194 -10.68 11.62 21.17
C ILE A 194 -12.11 11.91 21.66
N LYS A 195 -12.83 10.87 22.12
CA LYS A 195 -14.17 11.01 22.68
C LYS A 195 -14.17 11.86 23.95
N ASN A 196 -13.22 11.63 24.85
CA ASN A 196 -13.10 12.38 26.09
C ASN A 196 -12.73 13.87 25.85
N ALA A 197 -12.05 14.15 24.74
CA ALA A 197 -11.78 15.52 24.28
C ALA A 197 -12.97 16.16 23.54
N ASN A 198 -14.10 15.45 23.37
CA ASN A 198 -15.27 15.86 22.60
C ASN A 198 -14.97 16.21 21.14
N MET A 199 -14.06 15.45 20.50
CA MET A 199 -13.59 15.67 19.14
C MET A 199 -14.06 14.57 18.19
N LYS A 200 -13.93 14.81 16.87
CA LYS A 200 -14.13 13.79 15.84
C LYS A 200 -12.79 13.14 15.48
N ASN A 201 -12.83 11.86 15.11
CA ASN A 201 -11.62 11.12 14.74
C ASN A 201 -10.80 11.84 13.66
N GLY A 202 -11.45 12.39 12.62
CA GLY A 202 -10.76 13.08 11.53
C GLY A 202 -9.97 14.31 11.98
N GLN A 203 -10.44 15.03 13.00
CA GLN A 203 -9.75 16.21 13.52
C GLN A 203 -8.38 15.87 14.11
N VAL A 204 -8.28 14.75 14.83
CA VAL A 204 -7.03 14.34 15.48
C VAL A 204 -6.18 13.49 14.53
N LEU A 205 -6.80 12.54 13.82
CA LEU A 205 -6.06 11.55 13.03
C LEU A 205 -5.54 12.11 11.71
N TRP A 206 -6.15 13.16 11.14
CA TRP A 206 -5.64 13.78 9.91
C TRP A 206 -4.24 14.39 10.08
N PRO A 207 -4.03 15.37 10.98
CA PRO A 207 -2.72 15.96 11.16
C PRO A 207 -1.69 14.94 11.68
N THR A 208 -2.13 13.96 12.49
CA THR A 208 -1.27 12.86 12.94
C THR A 208 -0.78 12.02 11.76
N ARG A 209 -1.64 11.67 10.81
CA ARG A 209 -1.28 10.93 9.59
C ARG A 209 -0.25 11.71 8.77
N VAL A 210 -0.53 12.97 8.50
CA VAL A 210 0.37 13.84 7.75
C VAL A 210 1.72 13.98 8.46
N ALA A 211 1.72 14.22 9.77
CA ALA A 211 2.95 14.36 10.55
C ALA A 211 3.79 13.08 10.61
N LEU A 212 3.18 11.90 10.45
CA LEU A 212 3.88 10.62 10.43
C LEU A 212 4.47 10.27 9.05
N SER A 213 3.87 10.74 7.96
CA SER A 213 4.25 10.39 6.59
C SER A 213 4.87 11.55 5.81
N TRP A 214 4.45 12.78 6.10
CA TRP A 214 4.71 13.99 5.31
C TRP A 214 4.26 13.87 3.86
N GLU A 215 3.19 13.08 3.62
CA GLU A 215 2.64 12.78 2.30
C GLU A 215 1.18 13.20 2.20
N GLU A 216 0.77 13.62 1.00
CA GLU A 216 -0.65 13.89 0.70
C GLU A 216 -1.48 12.61 0.81
N PHE A 217 -0.95 11.50 0.32
CA PHE A 217 -1.57 10.18 0.36
C PHE A 217 -0.66 9.19 1.12
N SER A 218 -1.23 8.51 2.11
CA SER A 218 -0.54 7.50 2.92
C SER A 218 -1.55 6.59 3.60
N PRO A 219 -1.15 5.46 4.19
CA PRO A 219 -1.98 4.68 5.11
C PRO A 219 -2.56 5.55 6.24
N TRP A 220 -3.60 5.07 6.91
CA TRP A 220 -4.24 5.79 8.01
C TRP A 220 -3.29 5.99 9.20
N ALA A 221 -3.54 7.02 10.01
CA ALA A 221 -2.66 7.39 11.12
C ALA A 221 -2.36 6.23 12.08
N LEU A 222 -3.37 5.44 12.44
CA LEU A 222 -3.22 4.32 13.37
C LEU A 222 -2.44 3.15 12.74
N GLU A 223 -2.61 2.91 11.45
CA GLU A 223 -1.80 1.94 10.69
C GLU A 223 -0.33 2.36 10.70
N LEU A 224 -0.05 3.64 10.42
CA LEU A 224 1.31 4.19 10.45
C LEU A 224 1.95 4.05 11.83
N ILE A 225 1.22 4.39 12.89
CA ILE A 225 1.70 4.24 14.27
C ILE A 225 2.01 2.77 14.57
N PHE A 226 1.13 1.86 14.17
CA PHE A 226 1.32 0.43 14.42
C PHE A 226 2.51 -0.15 13.67
N ILE A 227 2.79 0.32 12.45
CA ILE A 227 3.97 -0.06 11.67
C ILE A 227 5.24 0.51 12.32
N LEU A 228 5.28 1.82 12.57
CA LEU A 228 6.46 2.54 13.07
C LEU A 228 6.79 2.20 14.53
N GLY A 229 5.78 1.83 15.31
CA GLY A 229 5.85 1.69 16.76
C GLY A 229 5.84 3.04 17.50
N ASN A 230 5.54 3.02 18.80
CA ASN A 230 5.36 4.22 19.61
C ASN A 230 6.57 5.15 19.55
N LYS A 231 7.78 4.62 19.79
CA LYS A 231 9.00 5.43 19.87
C LYS A 231 9.27 6.25 18.59
N LYS A 232 9.21 5.61 17.42
CA LYS A 232 9.47 6.28 16.13
C LYS A 232 8.33 7.24 15.78
N SER A 233 7.09 6.88 16.11
CA SER A 233 5.93 7.75 15.92
C SER A 233 6.05 9.03 16.75
N ILE A 234 6.34 8.92 18.05
CA ILE A 234 6.54 10.08 18.94
C ILE A 234 7.68 10.95 18.41
N GLN A 235 8.81 10.34 18.03
CA GLN A 235 9.95 11.08 17.47
C GLN A 235 9.56 11.90 16.23
N ARG A 236 8.79 11.31 15.29
CA ARG A 236 8.33 12.01 14.08
C ARG A 236 7.38 13.16 14.42
N LEU A 237 6.38 12.89 15.26
CA LEU A 237 5.42 13.91 15.70
C LEU A 237 6.11 15.09 16.38
N GLN A 238 7.06 14.82 17.28
CA GLN A 238 7.85 15.86 17.95
C GLN A 238 8.73 16.65 16.97
N ASN A 239 9.31 15.99 15.96
CA ASN A 239 10.11 16.67 14.94
C ASN A 239 9.25 17.63 14.09
N ILE A 240 8.04 17.25 13.76
CA ILE A 240 7.09 18.12 13.06
C ILE A 240 6.76 19.33 13.91
N LEU A 241 6.38 19.14 15.19
CA LEU A 241 6.03 20.25 16.10
C LEU A 241 7.14 21.29 16.26
N LYS A 242 8.40 20.90 16.13
CA LYS A 242 9.54 21.83 16.19
C LYS A 242 9.73 22.66 14.93
N LYS A 243 9.13 22.25 13.80
CA LYS A 243 9.39 22.83 12.48
C LYS A 243 8.20 23.61 11.91
N ILE A 244 7.01 23.41 12.47
CA ILE A 244 5.78 24.12 12.11
C ILE A 244 5.38 25.16 13.20
#